data_95eb2b1d45b6de7c07e4a19460161038
#
_entry.id   95eb2b1d45b6de7c07e4a19460161038
#
_cell.length_a   1.000
_cell.length_b   1.000
_cell.length_c   1.000
_cell.angle_alpha   90.00
_cell.angle_beta   90.00
_cell.angle_gamma   90.00
#
_symmetry.space_group_name_H-M   'P 1'
#
loop_
_entity.id
_entity.type
_entity.pdbx_description
1 polymer ?
#
loop_
_entity_poly.entity_id
_entity_poly.type
_entity_poly.pdbx_seq_one_letter_code
_entity_poly.pdbx_strand_id
1 'polypeptide(L)'
;MPTATPLAKLLASIDFAWRREPTAAPVLTNIQWRSDACDHGSILFFQRFDDGKSDAELYRRYLAESPFAVLVTNSALDCFDALHHKGIYVTRPGHWAEVVGRFCDLLYPLSPDAPRFIGVTGTNGKTTTVKYLESMLSAQAQRVLSIGTLGIFRSGEAVLETGFTSPPQIELRRLLHAERGRCDVVAMEVSSHALDQGRVHGIPLENAGWTNFTQDHLDYHRDEASYFAAKARILDLIQDGGRLFCSSPEVAARLRRLGEPRVPIEVLGPADLPPEAIAAKPFLALEHNRKNYALAVALADGLLGPGERRDWQYLRPVDGRFECRVIGNRTLVIDFAHTPDALETILTAIRAGFPGARLITLFGCGGDRDRSKRPLMGAAAARHCDHVIVTSDNPRTEDPERIIADILSGMPRTGREVVVERPEAVARLFDLLASRPPEEAWVALIAGKGHERYIDRGGRKTYYSDHDAVDLNLRRLGWE
;
A
#
# COMPACT_ATOMS: atom_id res chain seq x y z
N MET A 1 27.25 37.34 17.22
CA MET A 1 26.04 36.50 17.28
C MET A 1 26.31 35.28 16.40
N PRO A 2 26.05 34.06 16.85
CA PRO A 2 26.19 32.90 15.95
C PRO A 2 25.30 33.10 14.72
N THR A 3 25.86 32.87 13.54
CA THR A 3 25.10 32.97 12.26
C THR A 3 23.96 31.98 12.27
N ALA A 4 22.72 32.46 12.02
CA ALA A 4 21.54 31.60 11.98
C ALA A 4 21.73 30.46 10.97
N THR A 5 21.41 29.24 11.38
CA THR A 5 21.50 28.03 10.49
C THR A 5 20.59 28.18 9.27
N PRO A 6 20.86 27.48 8.14
CA PRO A 6 19.97 27.49 6.98
C PRO A 6 18.53 27.14 7.32
N LEU A 7 18.30 26.17 8.23
CA LEU A 7 16.98 25.80 8.73
C LEU A 7 16.27 26.93 9.47
N ALA A 8 16.99 27.66 10.33
CA ALA A 8 16.43 28.81 11.04
C ALA A 8 16.06 29.94 10.08
N LYS A 9 16.87 30.20 9.04
CA LYS A 9 16.57 31.20 8.00
C LYS A 9 15.34 30.81 7.19
N LEU A 10 15.23 29.53 6.81
CA LEU A 10 14.07 29.03 6.09
C LEU A 10 12.80 29.13 6.95
N LEU A 11 12.86 28.70 8.23
CA LEU A 11 11.73 28.79 9.15
C LEU A 11 11.22 30.24 9.27
N ALA A 12 12.13 31.21 9.43
CA ALA A 12 11.80 32.63 9.52
C ALA A 12 11.20 33.21 8.20
N SER A 13 11.47 32.61 7.05
CA SER A 13 10.99 33.05 5.74
C SER A 13 9.59 32.55 5.39
N ILE A 14 9.04 31.60 6.16
CA ILE A 14 7.72 31.03 5.89
C ILE A 14 6.62 31.86 6.57
N ASP A 15 5.55 32.14 5.83
CA ASP A 15 4.37 32.80 6.35
C ASP A 15 3.43 31.79 7.01
N PHE A 16 3.57 31.65 8.34
CA PHE A 16 2.72 30.77 9.15
C PHE A 16 1.41 31.44 9.53
N ALA A 17 0.35 30.67 9.71
CA ALA A 17 -0.94 31.18 10.24
C ALA A 17 -0.80 31.67 11.68
N TRP A 18 0.05 30.99 12.47
CA TRP A 18 0.37 31.36 13.85
C TRP A 18 1.75 30.86 14.21
N ARG A 19 2.46 31.60 15.07
CA ARG A 19 3.77 31.20 15.55
C ARG A 19 4.03 31.69 16.98
N ARG A 20 4.84 30.94 17.69
CA ARG A 20 5.48 31.32 18.95
C ARG A 20 6.95 30.97 18.86
N GLU A 21 7.80 31.95 19.07
CA GLU A 21 9.25 31.74 19.06
C GLU A 21 9.69 30.93 20.31
N PRO A 22 10.76 30.12 20.24
CA PRO A 22 11.29 29.42 21.40
C PRO A 22 11.86 30.40 22.42
N THR A 23 11.84 30.03 23.71
CA THR A 23 12.38 30.85 24.80
C THR A 23 13.87 31.18 24.62
N ALA A 24 14.65 30.25 24.04
CA ALA A 24 16.05 30.45 23.67
C ALA A 24 16.23 30.03 22.20
N ALA A 25 17.03 30.76 21.44
CA ALA A 25 17.27 30.45 20.04
C ALA A 25 18.03 29.12 19.88
N PRO A 26 17.39 28.05 19.37
CA PRO A 26 18.04 26.75 19.21
C PRO A 26 18.94 26.72 17.97
N VAL A 27 19.99 25.90 18.04
CA VAL A 27 20.74 25.52 16.83
C VAL A 27 19.97 24.42 16.12
N LEU A 28 19.28 24.75 15.02
CA LEU A 28 18.49 23.80 14.25
C LEU A 28 19.39 23.03 13.28
N THR A 29 19.37 21.71 13.36
CA THR A 29 20.29 20.80 12.63
C THR A 29 19.60 19.81 11.71
N ASN A 30 18.35 19.41 12.02
CA ASN A 30 17.63 18.38 11.27
C ASN A 30 16.12 18.58 11.32
N ILE A 31 15.42 17.78 10.50
CA ILE A 31 13.96 17.68 10.48
C ILE A 31 13.53 16.25 10.75
N GLN A 32 12.44 16.07 11.50
CA GLN A 32 11.88 14.78 11.85
C GLN A 32 10.35 14.78 11.70
N TRP A 33 9.78 13.63 11.42
CA TRP A 33 8.34 13.40 11.45
C TRP A 33 7.95 12.43 12.59
N ARG A 34 8.93 11.77 13.20
CA ARG A 34 8.78 10.90 14.36
C ARG A 34 9.35 11.57 15.59
N SER A 35 8.54 11.63 16.63
CA SER A 35 8.92 12.28 17.90
C SER A 35 10.03 11.52 18.64
N ASP A 36 10.07 10.19 18.51
CA ASP A 36 11.09 9.31 19.09
C ASP A 36 12.47 9.38 18.37
N ALA A 37 12.52 10.01 17.20
CA ALA A 37 13.73 10.23 16.44
C ALA A 37 14.30 11.66 16.59
N CYS A 38 13.68 12.51 17.44
CA CYS A 38 14.09 13.88 17.65
C CYS A 38 15.29 13.99 18.61
N ASP A 39 16.07 15.07 18.41
CA ASP A 39 17.07 15.60 19.33
C ASP A 39 16.81 17.10 19.61
N HIS A 40 17.65 17.73 20.44
CA HIS A 40 17.51 19.15 20.81
C HIS A 40 17.73 20.14 19.66
N GLY A 41 18.19 19.69 18.50
CA GLY A 41 18.33 20.49 17.27
C GLY A 41 17.24 20.20 16.24
N SER A 42 16.26 19.36 16.55
CA SER A 42 15.25 18.90 15.60
C SER A 42 14.09 19.88 15.46
N ILE A 43 13.63 20.07 14.21
CA ILE A 43 12.29 20.55 13.89
C ILE A 43 11.39 19.32 13.72
N LEU A 44 10.42 19.15 14.61
CA LEU A 44 9.41 18.09 14.52
C LEU A 44 8.24 18.56 13.65
N PHE A 45 7.99 17.86 12.53
CA PHE A 45 6.82 18.05 11.71
C PHE A 45 5.71 17.09 12.15
N PHE A 46 4.70 17.61 12.84
CA PHE A 46 3.60 16.84 13.41
C PHE A 46 2.29 17.17 12.70
N GLN A 47 1.84 16.27 11.80
CA GLN A 47 0.58 16.43 11.10
C GLN A 47 -0.59 15.91 11.95
N ARG A 48 -1.54 16.78 12.25
CA ARG A 48 -2.78 16.46 12.95
C ARG A 48 -3.81 15.95 11.93
N PHE A 49 -4.39 14.80 12.23
CA PHE A 49 -5.49 14.19 11.46
C PHE A 49 -6.76 14.15 12.30
N ASP A 50 -7.90 14.16 11.65
CA ASP A 50 -9.22 13.98 12.28
C ASP A 50 -9.47 12.46 12.47
N ASP A 51 -8.71 11.84 13.38
CA ASP A 51 -8.72 10.41 13.68
C ASP A 51 -9.40 10.08 15.02
N GLY A 52 -10.14 11.04 15.59
CA GLY A 52 -10.87 10.89 16.85
C GLY A 52 -10.02 10.95 18.11
N LYS A 53 -8.68 11.10 18.02
CA LYS A 53 -7.82 11.24 19.19
C LYS A 53 -7.87 12.66 19.74
N SER A 54 -7.85 12.80 21.08
CA SER A 54 -7.76 14.09 21.72
C SER A 54 -6.34 14.65 21.67
N ASP A 55 -6.22 15.99 21.72
CA ASP A 55 -4.89 16.64 21.75
C ASP A 55 -4.11 16.28 23.02
N ALA A 56 -4.78 16.02 24.14
CA ALA A 56 -4.16 15.54 25.37
C ALA A 56 -3.55 14.12 25.21
N GLU A 57 -4.20 13.24 24.44
CA GLU A 57 -3.64 11.92 24.11
C GLU A 57 -2.43 12.05 23.20
N LEU A 58 -2.53 12.87 22.14
CA LEU A 58 -1.43 13.12 21.21
C LEU A 58 -0.22 13.75 21.91
N TYR A 59 -0.45 14.70 22.83
CA TYR A 59 0.60 15.30 23.65
C TYR A 59 1.33 14.26 24.46
N ARG A 60 0.62 13.45 25.26
CA ARG A 60 1.23 12.43 26.12
C ARG A 60 1.99 11.39 25.32
N ARG A 61 1.47 11.00 24.16
CA ARG A 61 2.05 9.91 23.36
C ARG A 61 3.24 10.35 22.52
N TYR A 62 3.25 11.59 22.03
CA TYR A 62 4.22 11.99 21.00
C TYR A 62 5.04 13.25 21.34
N LEU A 63 4.54 14.15 22.17
CA LEU A 63 5.15 15.46 22.33
C LEU A 63 5.78 15.69 23.71
N ALA A 64 5.22 15.11 24.76
CA ALA A 64 5.60 15.43 26.17
C ALA A 64 7.09 15.17 26.45
N GLU A 65 7.62 14.04 26.04
CA GLU A 65 8.98 13.60 26.33
C GLU A 65 9.94 13.78 25.14
N SER A 66 9.45 14.27 24.01
CA SER A 66 10.28 14.42 22.81
C SER A 66 11.20 15.64 22.92
N PRO A 67 12.51 15.50 22.64
CA PRO A 67 13.50 16.56 22.84
C PRO A 67 13.54 17.59 21.70
N PHE A 68 12.59 17.63 20.77
CA PHE A 68 12.61 18.60 19.67
C PHE A 68 12.73 20.06 20.16
N ALA A 69 13.34 20.92 19.35
CA ALA A 69 13.44 22.35 19.62
C ALA A 69 12.23 23.15 19.10
N VAL A 70 11.74 22.76 17.93
CA VAL A 70 10.66 23.43 17.21
C VAL A 70 9.62 22.40 16.77
N LEU A 71 8.35 22.75 16.95
CA LEU A 71 7.20 22.03 16.42
C LEU A 71 6.63 22.80 15.24
N VAL A 72 6.47 22.13 14.09
CA VAL A 72 5.66 22.61 12.95
C VAL A 72 4.46 21.70 12.83
N THR A 73 3.24 22.27 12.81
CA THR A 73 1.99 21.51 12.72
C THR A 73 1.01 22.17 11.74
N ASN A 74 0.02 21.41 11.27
CA ASN A 74 -1.01 21.87 10.34
C ASN A 74 -2.26 22.44 11.03
N SER A 75 -2.35 22.35 12.36
CA SER A 75 -3.46 22.90 13.15
C SER A 75 -3.02 23.28 14.56
N ALA A 76 -3.75 24.17 15.22
CA ALA A 76 -3.56 24.47 16.63
C ALA A 76 -3.91 23.23 17.48
N LEU A 77 -3.18 23.04 18.57
CA LEU A 77 -3.40 21.97 19.56
C LEU A 77 -3.62 22.61 20.93
N ASP A 78 -4.55 22.07 21.72
CA ASP A 78 -4.86 22.55 23.08
C ASP A 78 -3.67 22.40 24.04
N CYS A 79 -2.67 21.60 23.68
CA CYS A 79 -1.49 21.35 24.51
C CYS A 79 -0.34 22.34 24.32
N PHE A 80 -0.49 23.40 23.52
CA PHE A 80 0.60 24.36 23.26
C PHE A 80 1.15 25.03 24.51
N ASP A 81 0.32 25.29 25.51
CA ASP A 81 0.79 25.88 26.78
C ASP A 81 1.74 24.97 27.55
N ALA A 82 1.59 23.64 27.44
CA ALA A 82 2.51 22.68 28.03
C ALA A 82 3.89 22.66 27.34
N LEU A 83 3.98 23.22 26.13
CA LEU A 83 5.21 23.32 25.32
C LEU A 83 5.80 24.74 25.35
N HIS A 84 5.59 25.52 26.44
CA HIS A 84 5.92 26.96 26.52
C HIS A 84 7.38 27.33 26.21
N HIS A 85 8.31 26.40 26.37
CA HIS A 85 9.74 26.61 26.08
C HIS A 85 10.14 26.29 24.63
N LYS A 86 9.25 25.67 23.84
CA LYS A 86 9.48 25.26 22.45
C LYS A 86 9.03 26.33 21.47
N GLY A 87 9.66 26.40 20.31
CA GLY A 87 9.11 27.11 19.15
C GLY A 87 7.95 26.35 18.56
N ILE A 88 6.87 27.03 18.24
CA ILE A 88 5.66 26.42 17.65
C ILE A 88 5.20 27.23 16.45
N TYR A 89 4.97 26.54 15.34
CA TYR A 89 4.58 27.13 14.06
C TYR A 89 3.43 26.35 13.45
N VAL A 90 2.33 27.03 13.19
CA VAL A 90 1.12 26.44 12.58
C VAL A 90 1.03 26.88 11.12
N THR A 91 1.03 25.93 10.20
CA THR A 91 0.92 26.23 8.77
C THR A 91 -0.48 26.77 8.42
N ARG A 92 -0.57 27.56 7.37
CA ARG A 92 -1.85 27.95 6.81
C ARG A 92 -2.60 26.71 6.29
N PRO A 93 -3.94 26.68 6.35
CA PRO A 93 -4.74 25.60 5.78
C PRO A 93 -4.33 25.32 4.31
N GLY A 94 -4.15 24.06 3.97
CA GLY A 94 -3.75 23.61 2.63
C GLY A 94 -2.25 23.72 2.31
N HIS A 95 -1.42 24.41 3.10
CA HIS A 95 0.01 24.63 2.81
C HIS A 95 0.96 23.64 3.49
N TRP A 96 0.44 22.64 4.21
CA TRP A 96 1.26 21.67 4.95
C TRP A 96 2.35 21.01 4.07
N ALA A 97 1.93 20.37 2.98
CA ALA A 97 2.84 19.62 2.11
C ALA A 97 3.89 20.52 1.45
N GLU A 98 3.51 21.74 1.07
CA GLU A 98 4.43 22.74 0.52
C GLU A 98 5.49 23.13 1.56
N VAL A 99 5.07 23.45 2.79
CA VAL A 99 5.98 23.84 3.86
C VAL A 99 6.98 22.73 4.15
N VAL A 100 6.52 21.48 4.35
CA VAL A 100 7.40 20.32 4.54
C VAL A 100 8.32 20.14 3.32
N GLY A 101 7.80 20.30 2.10
CA GLY A 101 8.56 20.23 0.85
C GLY A 101 9.74 21.19 0.82
N ARG A 102 9.56 22.46 1.21
CA ARG A 102 10.63 23.46 1.25
C ARG A 102 11.79 23.06 2.17
N PHE A 103 11.49 22.43 3.32
CA PHE A 103 12.53 21.91 4.20
C PHE A 103 13.21 20.67 3.63
N CYS A 104 12.44 19.82 2.95
CA CYS A 104 13.01 18.67 2.24
C CYS A 104 13.92 19.12 1.07
N ASP A 105 13.54 20.14 0.32
CA ASP A 105 14.36 20.70 -0.77
C ASP A 105 15.69 21.27 -0.27
N LEU A 106 15.68 21.85 0.94
CA LEU A 106 16.91 22.34 1.56
C LEU A 106 17.87 21.22 2.00
N LEU A 107 17.34 20.15 2.61
CA LEU A 107 18.16 19.09 3.22
C LEU A 107 18.35 17.87 2.31
N TYR A 108 17.35 17.55 1.51
CA TYR A 108 17.25 16.35 0.66
C TYR A 108 16.81 16.76 -0.75
N PRO A 109 17.55 17.65 -1.44
CA PRO A 109 17.16 18.11 -2.77
C PRO A 109 17.09 16.94 -3.73
N LEU A 110 16.09 16.99 -4.64
CA LEU A 110 16.12 16.18 -5.83
C LEU A 110 17.15 16.78 -6.78
N SER A 111 18.18 15.99 -7.13
CA SER A 111 19.23 16.42 -8.06
C SER A 111 18.67 16.70 -9.44
N PRO A 112 19.28 17.55 -10.28
CA PRO A 112 19.00 17.62 -11.71
C PRO A 112 19.14 16.27 -12.41
N ASP A 113 20.03 15.39 -11.91
CA ASP A 113 20.19 13.99 -12.37
C ASP A 113 19.34 13.03 -11.54
N ALA A 114 18.19 13.48 -11.03
CA ALA A 114 17.26 12.62 -10.29
C ALA A 114 16.77 11.47 -11.17
N PRO A 115 16.46 10.31 -10.58
CA PRO A 115 15.86 9.22 -11.32
C PRO A 115 14.51 9.65 -11.91
N ARG A 116 14.07 8.98 -12.96
CA ARG A 116 12.75 9.16 -13.53
C ARG A 116 11.70 8.56 -12.62
N PHE A 117 10.59 9.26 -12.37
CA PHE A 117 9.58 8.83 -11.40
C PHE A 117 8.32 8.33 -12.09
N ILE A 118 7.84 7.16 -11.69
CA ILE A 118 6.54 6.60 -12.09
C ILE A 118 5.72 6.33 -10.83
N GLY A 119 4.48 6.82 -10.82
CA GLY A 119 3.52 6.59 -9.73
C GLY A 119 2.38 5.68 -10.17
N VAL A 120 1.99 4.72 -9.31
CA VAL A 120 0.83 3.84 -9.56
C VAL A 120 -0.18 3.99 -8.45
N THR A 121 -1.41 4.41 -8.79
CA THR A 121 -2.56 4.49 -7.88
C THR A 121 -3.67 3.51 -8.25
N GLY A 122 -4.68 3.43 -7.43
CA GLY A 122 -5.86 2.57 -7.57
C GLY A 122 -6.27 1.93 -6.25
N THR A 123 -7.36 1.21 -6.20
CA THR A 123 -7.75 0.45 -5.00
C THR A 123 -6.90 -0.81 -4.89
N ASN A 124 -6.95 -1.68 -5.87
CA ASN A 124 -6.20 -2.94 -5.95
C ASN A 124 -5.18 -2.91 -7.09
N GLY A 125 -4.18 -3.82 -7.09
CA GLY A 125 -3.24 -4.02 -8.20
C GLY A 125 -2.01 -3.09 -8.22
N LYS A 126 -1.89 -2.08 -7.36
CA LYS A 126 -0.72 -1.17 -7.29
C LYS A 126 0.59 -1.93 -7.13
N THR A 127 0.70 -2.76 -6.11
CA THR A 127 1.90 -3.55 -5.79
C THR A 127 2.29 -4.44 -6.96
N THR A 128 1.31 -5.16 -7.54
CA THR A 128 1.53 -6.04 -8.68
C THR A 128 2.06 -5.27 -9.88
N THR A 129 1.45 -4.12 -10.22
CA THR A 129 1.88 -3.28 -11.34
C THR A 129 3.30 -2.74 -11.13
N VAL A 130 3.62 -2.22 -9.93
CA VAL A 130 4.95 -1.71 -9.59
C VAL A 130 6.00 -2.83 -9.67
N LYS A 131 5.70 -4.03 -9.18
CA LYS A 131 6.62 -5.17 -9.25
C LYS A 131 6.80 -5.73 -10.67
N TYR A 132 5.76 -5.71 -11.49
CA TYR A 132 5.88 -6.06 -12.91
C TYR A 132 6.75 -5.03 -13.66
N LEU A 133 6.52 -3.74 -13.40
CA LEU A 133 7.33 -2.66 -13.96
C LEU A 133 8.81 -2.79 -13.54
N GLU A 134 9.08 -3.04 -12.24
CA GLU A 134 10.44 -3.30 -11.73
C GLU A 134 11.10 -4.46 -12.47
N SER A 135 10.39 -5.59 -12.63
CA SER A 135 10.92 -6.78 -13.29
C SER A 135 11.31 -6.51 -14.76
N MET A 136 10.42 -5.83 -15.49
CA MET A 136 10.64 -5.51 -16.90
C MET A 136 11.75 -4.48 -17.13
N LEU A 137 11.78 -3.42 -16.33
CA LEU A 137 12.83 -2.40 -16.44
C LEU A 137 14.20 -2.93 -16.03
N SER A 138 14.24 -3.77 -14.98
CA SER A 138 15.50 -4.43 -14.56
C SER A 138 16.03 -5.37 -15.63
N ALA A 139 15.15 -6.07 -16.37
CA ALA A 139 15.55 -6.89 -17.51
C ALA A 139 16.14 -6.07 -18.67
N GLN A 140 15.88 -4.76 -18.71
CA GLN A 140 16.46 -3.81 -19.66
C GLN A 140 17.69 -3.07 -19.10
N ALA A 141 18.31 -3.64 -18.07
CA ALA A 141 19.48 -3.07 -17.41
C ALA A 141 19.23 -1.70 -16.73
N GLN A 142 17.96 -1.33 -16.46
CA GLN A 142 17.68 -0.17 -15.64
C GLN A 142 17.84 -0.51 -14.16
N ARG A 143 18.49 0.37 -13.39
CA ARG A 143 18.54 0.27 -11.92
C ARG A 143 17.24 0.84 -11.36
N VAL A 144 16.33 -0.02 -10.93
CA VAL A 144 14.99 0.37 -10.47
C VAL A 144 14.91 0.37 -8.96
N LEU A 145 14.45 1.48 -8.38
CA LEU A 145 14.01 1.52 -6.98
C LEU A 145 12.50 1.39 -6.95
N SER A 146 11.98 0.28 -6.45
CA SER A 146 10.54 0.11 -6.23
C SER A 146 10.16 0.42 -4.77
N ILE A 147 9.10 1.21 -4.57
CA ILE A 147 8.62 1.65 -3.26
C ILE A 147 7.14 1.29 -3.13
N GLY A 148 6.80 0.49 -2.14
CA GLY A 148 5.41 0.06 -1.98
C GLY A 148 5.14 -0.74 -0.70
N THR A 149 4.00 -1.39 -0.69
CA THR A 149 3.49 -2.17 0.44
C THR A 149 4.44 -3.29 0.89
N LEU A 150 5.16 -3.90 -0.05
CA LEU A 150 6.15 -4.94 0.25
C LEU A 150 7.45 -4.39 0.84
N GLY A 151 7.62 -3.08 0.85
CA GLY A 151 8.86 -2.41 1.25
C GLY A 151 9.54 -1.69 0.08
N ILE A 152 10.84 -1.48 0.22
CA ILE A 152 11.69 -0.81 -0.76
C ILE A 152 12.67 -1.83 -1.32
N PHE A 153 12.73 -1.93 -2.65
CA PHE A 153 13.62 -2.86 -3.34
C PHE A 153 14.42 -2.13 -4.39
N ARG A 154 15.64 -2.57 -4.62
CA ARG A 154 16.50 -2.11 -5.73
C ARG A 154 16.71 -3.27 -6.69
N SER A 155 16.10 -3.21 -7.87
CA SER A 155 16.15 -4.25 -8.90
C SER A 155 15.88 -5.67 -8.39
N GLY A 156 14.90 -5.78 -7.45
CA GLY A 156 14.48 -7.04 -6.84
C GLY A 156 15.16 -7.38 -5.51
N GLU A 157 16.20 -6.65 -5.10
CA GLU A 157 16.85 -6.83 -3.80
C GLU A 157 16.22 -5.94 -2.74
N ALA A 158 15.86 -6.48 -1.58
CA ALA A 158 15.27 -5.73 -0.49
C ALA A 158 16.28 -4.72 0.09
N VAL A 159 15.86 -3.47 0.21
CA VAL A 159 16.65 -2.37 0.78
C VAL A 159 16.15 -2.01 2.19
N LEU A 160 14.84 -1.87 2.36
CA LEU A 160 14.24 -1.44 3.61
C LEU A 160 12.77 -1.88 3.70
N GLU A 161 12.36 -2.32 4.88
CA GLU A 161 10.94 -2.47 5.23
C GLU A 161 10.43 -1.18 5.89
N THR A 162 9.39 -0.55 5.34
CA THR A 162 8.90 0.74 5.84
C THR A 162 7.61 0.65 6.64
N GLY A 163 6.84 -0.43 6.47
CA GLY A 163 5.48 -0.55 7.02
C GLY A 163 4.45 0.41 6.38
N PHE A 164 4.81 1.10 5.31
CA PHE A 164 3.96 2.03 4.56
C PHE A 164 3.91 1.66 3.09
N THR A 165 2.71 1.73 2.49
CA THR A 165 2.58 1.67 1.02
C THR A 165 3.28 2.85 0.36
N SER A 166 3.19 4.02 0.96
CA SER A 166 3.89 5.24 0.54
C SER A 166 4.45 5.92 1.79
N PRO A 167 5.78 6.06 1.94
CA PRO A 167 6.40 6.64 3.12
C PRO A 167 5.97 8.11 3.36
N PRO A 168 6.06 8.63 4.60
CA PRO A 168 5.90 10.04 4.88
C PRO A 168 6.88 10.91 4.08
N GLN A 169 6.50 12.16 3.76
CA GLN A 169 7.25 13.03 2.84
C GLN A 169 8.73 13.18 3.21
N ILE A 170 9.05 13.42 4.47
CA ILE A 170 10.44 13.59 4.94
C ILE A 170 11.23 12.29 4.74
N GLU A 171 10.63 11.15 5.06
CA GLU A 171 11.28 9.84 4.92
C GLU A 171 11.48 9.48 3.45
N LEU A 172 10.47 9.71 2.61
CA LEU A 172 10.57 9.52 1.16
C LEU A 172 11.71 10.36 0.57
N ARG A 173 11.77 11.65 0.89
CA ARG A 173 12.83 12.56 0.39
C ARG A 173 14.22 12.18 0.90
N ARG A 174 14.33 11.77 2.17
CA ARG A 174 15.58 11.23 2.75
C ARG A 174 16.04 9.98 2.02
N LEU A 175 15.13 9.05 1.76
CA LEU A 175 15.41 7.83 0.99
C LEU A 175 15.89 8.16 -0.42
N LEU A 176 15.15 8.98 -1.17
CA LEU A 176 15.51 9.36 -2.53
C LEU A 176 16.87 10.06 -2.60
N HIS A 177 17.16 10.88 -1.59
CA HIS A 177 18.47 11.52 -1.47
C HIS A 177 19.61 10.53 -1.18
N ALA A 178 19.37 9.51 -0.36
CA ALA A 178 20.33 8.44 -0.08
C ALA A 178 20.56 7.52 -1.29
N GLU A 179 19.53 7.31 -2.12
CA GLU A 179 19.56 6.46 -3.31
C GLU A 179 19.98 7.19 -4.60
N ARG A 180 20.29 8.49 -4.52
CA ARG A 180 20.74 9.26 -5.70
C ARG A 180 21.98 8.63 -6.34
N GLY A 181 21.98 8.56 -7.69
CA GLY A 181 23.05 7.92 -8.46
C GLY A 181 23.09 6.40 -8.37
N ARG A 182 22.20 5.77 -7.57
CA ARG A 182 22.10 4.31 -7.43
C ARG A 182 20.93 3.70 -8.20
N CYS A 183 19.97 4.52 -8.63
CA CYS A 183 18.82 4.12 -9.44
C CYS A 183 18.60 5.09 -10.60
N ASP A 184 18.09 4.56 -11.70
CA ASP A 184 17.76 5.31 -12.92
C ASP A 184 16.25 5.61 -12.96
N VAL A 185 15.46 4.74 -12.32
CA VAL A 185 13.99 4.83 -12.27
C VAL A 185 13.53 4.57 -10.83
N VAL A 186 12.54 5.35 -10.38
CA VAL A 186 11.76 5.09 -9.17
C VAL A 186 10.34 4.74 -9.57
N ALA A 187 9.92 3.50 -9.33
CA ALA A 187 8.55 3.03 -9.49
C ALA A 187 7.88 2.96 -8.12
N MET A 188 6.80 3.71 -7.88
CA MET A 188 6.23 3.80 -6.55
C MET A 188 4.72 3.61 -6.50
N GLU A 189 4.24 2.92 -5.47
CA GLU A 189 2.84 2.93 -5.13
C GLU A 189 2.46 4.29 -4.55
N VAL A 190 1.37 4.87 -5.06
CA VAL A 190 0.84 6.15 -4.60
C VAL A 190 -0.56 5.91 -4.04
N SER A 191 -0.65 5.77 -2.70
CA SER A 191 -1.92 5.52 -2.01
C SER A 191 -2.77 6.79 -1.93
N SER A 192 -4.09 6.62 -1.72
CA SER A 192 -4.99 7.77 -1.49
C SER A 192 -4.59 8.60 -0.26
N HIS A 193 -4.17 7.91 0.82
CA HIS A 193 -3.62 8.58 2.00
C HIS A 193 -2.37 9.42 1.66
N ALA A 194 -1.49 8.89 0.81
CA ALA A 194 -0.27 9.62 0.42
C ALA A 194 -0.58 10.90 -0.37
N LEU A 195 -1.57 10.84 -1.26
CA LEU A 195 -2.03 11.99 -2.03
C LEU A 195 -2.75 12.99 -1.14
N ASP A 196 -3.62 12.53 -0.25
CA ASP A 196 -4.37 13.39 0.65
C ASP A 196 -3.48 14.08 1.68
N GLN A 197 -2.52 13.35 2.23
CA GLN A 197 -1.58 13.85 3.24
C GLN A 197 -0.37 14.59 2.65
N GLY A 198 -0.26 14.67 1.32
CA GLY A 198 0.85 15.33 0.64
C GLY A 198 2.19 14.61 0.76
N ARG A 199 2.22 13.30 1.05
CA ARG A 199 3.48 12.54 1.23
C ARG A 199 4.36 12.51 -0.01
N VAL A 200 3.76 12.61 -1.18
CA VAL A 200 4.41 12.60 -2.50
C VAL A 200 4.48 13.99 -3.14
N HIS A 201 4.18 15.05 -2.38
CA HIS A 201 4.27 16.42 -2.87
C HIS A 201 5.70 16.74 -3.33
N GLY A 202 5.80 17.38 -4.50
CA GLY A 202 7.08 17.76 -5.11
C GLY A 202 7.85 16.58 -5.75
N ILE A 203 7.23 15.39 -5.90
CA ILE A 203 7.79 14.29 -6.69
C ILE A 203 7.26 14.42 -8.12
N PRO A 204 8.13 14.73 -9.10
CA PRO A 204 7.72 14.97 -10.47
C PRO A 204 7.54 13.65 -11.23
N LEU A 205 6.30 13.15 -11.35
CA LEU A 205 6.02 11.92 -12.08
C LEU A 205 6.13 12.17 -13.59
N GLU A 206 6.92 11.37 -14.29
CA GLU A 206 6.99 11.40 -15.73
C GLU A 206 5.72 10.84 -16.37
N ASN A 207 5.23 9.72 -15.81
CA ASN A 207 3.95 9.13 -16.12
C ASN A 207 3.32 8.54 -14.86
N ALA A 208 2.00 8.37 -14.88
CA ALA A 208 1.29 7.68 -13.81
C ALA A 208 0.39 6.57 -14.34
N GLY A 209 0.14 5.57 -13.49
CA GLY A 209 -0.81 4.49 -13.73
C GLY A 209 -1.97 4.52 -12.75
N TRP A 210 -3.20 4.22 -13.24
CA TRP A 210 -4.37 4.00 -12.41
C TRP A 210 -4.97 2.63 -12.71
N THR A 211 -4.93 1.73 -11.74
CA THR A 211 -5.38 0.32 -11.93
C THR A 211 -6.90 0.20 -11.96
N ASN A 212 -7.57 0.51 -10.85
CA ASN A 212 -9.03 0.42 -10.68
C ASN A 212 -9.50 1.34 -9.56
N PHE A 213 -10.84 1.40 -9.39
CA PHE A 213 -11.46 2.12 -8.28
C PHE A 213 -12.67 1.34 -7.78
N THR A 214 -12.62 0.89 -6.53
CA THR A 214 -13.70 0.19 -5.82
C THR A 214 -13.76 0.69 -4.37
N GLN A 215 -14.79 0.32 -3.62
CA GLN A 215 -14.97 0.77 -2.24
C GLN A 215 -13.82 0.27 -1.33
N ASP A 216 -13.12 1.20 -0.70
CA ASP A 216 -12.14 0.95 0.35
C ASP A 216 -11.87 2.23 1.16
N HIS A 217 -11.23 2.12 2.33
CA HIS A 217 -10.74 3.25 3.14
C HIS A 217 -11.80 4.30 3.51
N LEU A 218 -13.09 3.93 3.64
CA LEU A 218 -14.15 4.86 4.07
C LEU A 218 -14.04 5.22 5.56
N ASP A 219 -13.28 4.46 6.34
CA ASP A 219 -12.86 4.79 7.69
C ASP A 219 -12.00 6.06 7.75
N TYR A 220 -11.28 6.37 6.68
CA TYR A 220 -10.45 7.57 6.55
C TYR A 220 -11.11 8.66 5.67
N HIS A 221 -11.59 8.31 4.48
CA HIS A 221 -12.08 9.26 3.48
C HIS A 221 -13.55 9.69 3.65
N ARG A 222 -14.28 9.10 4.62
CA ARG A 222 -15.69 9.34 4.94
C ARG A 222 -16.65 8.86 3.85
N ASP A 223 -16.40 9.17 2.57
CA ASP A 223 -17.22 8.77 1.43
C ASP A 223 -16.39 8.46 0.19
N GLU A 224 -17.06 7.83 -0.79
CA GLU A 224 -16.44 7.42 -2.05
C GLU A 224 -15.99 8.61 -2.91
N ALA A 225 -16.70 9.75 -2.83
CA ALA A 225 -16.36 10.94 -3.62
C ALA A 225 -15.04 11.55 -3.13
N SER A 226 -14.88 11.68 -1.82
CA SER A 226 -13.64 12.14 -1.18
C SER A 226 -12.47 11.19 -1.44
N TYR A 227 -12.73 9.86 -1.39
CA TYR A 227 -11.73 8.85 -1.73
C TYR A 227 -11.26 8.97 -3.19
N PHE A 228 -12.19 9.15 -4.13
CA PHE A 228 -11.86 9.35 -5.55
C PHE A 228 -11.10 10.66 -5.77
N ALA A 229 -11.56 11.76 -5.17
CA ALA A 229 -10.92 13.07 -5.27
C ALA A 229 -9.48 13.04 -4.73
N ALA A 230 -9.23 12.33 -3.62
CA ALA A 230 -7.89 12.14 -3.09
C ALA A 230 -6.97 11.44 -4.09
N LYS A 231 -7.44 10.37 -4.76
CA LYS A 231 -6.66 9.68 -5.80
C LYS A 231 -6.45 10.53 -7.05
N ALA A 232 -7.42 11.36 -7.43
CA ALA A 232 -7.34 12.22 -8.61
C ALA A 232 -6.20 13.25 -8.53
N ARG A 233 -5.74 13.59 -7.31
CA ARG A 233 -4.56 14.46 -7.11
C ARG A 233 -3.26 13.90 -7.71
N ILE A 234 -3.21 12.62 -8.11
CA ILE A 234 -2.05 12.09 -8.83
C ILE A 234 -1.80 12.83 -10.14
N LEU A 235 -2.86 13.39 -10.78
CA LEU A 235 -2.75 14.18 -11.99
C LEU A 235 -1.89 15.43 -11.78
N ASP A 236 -1.89 16.01 -10.58
CA ASP A 236 -1.14 17.23 -10.26
C ASP A 236 0.38 16.96 -10.15
N LEU A 237 0.77 15.71 -10.01
CA LEU A 237 2.17 15.28 -9.90
C LEU A 237 2.80 14.94 -11.24
N ILE A 238 1.99 14.71 -12.29
CA ILE A 238 2.49 14.35 -13.61
C ILE A 238 3.08 15.60 -14.28
N GLN A 239 4.31 15.47 -14.79
CA GLN A 239 5.00 16.55 -15.50
C GLN A 239 4.32 16.89 -16.84
N ASP A 240 4.65 18.06 -17.38
CA ASP A 240 4.24 18.45 -18.72
C ASP A 240 4.83 17.48 -19.76
N GLY A 241 3.99 17.03 -20.70
CA GLY A 241 4.34 15.98 -21.67
C GLY A 241 4.11 14.55 -21.19
N GLY A 242 3.89 14.35 -19.89
CA GLY A 242 3.52 13.04 -19.33
C GLY A 242 2.06 12.69 -19.56
N ARG A 243 1.66 11.49 -19.16
CA ARG A 243 0.28 11.00 -19.30
C ARG A 243 -0.15 10.09 -18.14
N LEU A 244 -1.46 9.95 -17.99
CA LEU A 244 -2.07 8.95 -17.13
C LEU A 244 -2.49 7.74 -17.96
N PHE A 245 -1.95 6.56 -17.67
CA PHE A 245 -2.45 5.30 -18.18
C PHE A 245 -3.49 4.75 -17.19
N CYS A 246 -4.66 4.35 -17.69
CA CYS A 246 -5.78 3.93 -16.86
C CYS A 246 -6.34 2.58 -17.32
N SER A 247 -6.39 1.58 -16.42
CA SER A 247 -6.93 0.25 -16.73
C SER A 247 -8.46 0.15 -16.56
N SER A 248 -9.15 1.27 -16.22
CA SER A 248 -10.60 1.32 -16.04
C SER A 248 -11.21 2.46 -16.85
N PRO A 249 -12.05 2.14 -17.86
CA PRO A 249 -12.80 3.14 -18.63
C PRO A 249 -13.69 4.02 -17.74
N GLU A 250 -14.28 3.45 -16.66
CA GLU A 250 -15.16 4.16 -15.73
C GLU A 250 -14.38 5.22 -14.94
N VAL A 251 -13.17 4.89 -14.49
CA VAL A 251 -12.27 5.84 -13.82
C VAL A 251 -11.91 6.98 -14.76
N ALA A 252 -11.50 6.68 -15.99
CA ALA A 252 -11.15 7.69 -16.99
C ALA A 252 -12.34 8.61 -17.30
N ALA A 253 -13.54 8.04 -17.44
CA ALA A 253 -14.76 8.81 -17.65
C ALA A 253 -15.10 9.71 -16.44
N ARG A 254 -14.88 9.21 -15.21
CA ARG A 254 -15.12 9.97 -13.98
C ARG A 254 -14.12 11.11 -13.83
N LEU A 255 -12.85 10.89 -14.15
CA LEU A 255 -11.81 11.94 -14.15
C LEU A 255 -12.14 13.07 -15.13
N ARG A 256 -12.56 12.75 -16.37
CA ARG A 256 -12.97 13.75 -17.36
C ARG A 256 -14.20 14.56 -16.94
N ARG A 257 -15.06 14.01 -16.09
CA ARG A 257 -16.20 14.74 -15.51
C ARG A 257 -15.83 15.75 -14.42
N LEU A 258 -14.66 15.61 -13.78
CA LEU A 258 -14.15 16.60 -12.82
C LEU A 258 -13.63 17.87 -13.50
N GLY A 259 -13.36 17.82 -14.79
CA GLY A 259 -12.84 18.92 -15.61
C GLY A 259 -11.97 18.36 -16.73
N GLU A 260 -11.45 19.26 -17.59
CA GLU A 260 -10.48 18.86 -18.61
C GLU A 260 -9.14 18.51 -17.93
N PRO A 261 -8.65 17.25 -18.06
CA PRO A 261 -7.39 16.85 -17.43
C PRO A 261 -6.22 17.61 -18.04
N ARG A 262 -5.30 18.08 -17.19
CA ARG A 262 -4.07 18.76 -17.61
C ARG A 262 -3.16 17.88 -18.49
N VAL A 263 -3.23 16.57 -18.32
CA VAL A 263 -2.44 15.57 -19.06
C VAL A 263 -3.37 14.58 -19.77
N PRO A 264 -2.93 14.00 -20.91
CA PRO A 264 -3.69 12.97 -21.60
C PRO A 264 -4.00 11.75 -20.70
N ILE A 265 -5.23 11.22 -20.81
CA ILE A 265 -5.64 9.97 -20.17
C ILE A 265 -5.81 8.90 -21.25
N GLU A 266 -4.97 7.88 -21.21
CA GLU A 266 -4.99 6.74 -22.10
C GLU A 266 -5.63 5.54 -21.39
N VAL A 267 -6.66 4.95 -22.01
CA VAL A 267 -7.39 3.81 -21.43
C VAL A 267 -6.85 2.52 -22.02
N LEU A 268 -6.49 1.57 -21.14
CA LEU A 268 -5.90 0.29 -21.51
C LEU A 268 -6.87 -0.85 -21.19
N GLY A 269 -6.97 -1.83 -22.11
CA GLY A 269 -7.59 -3.14 -21.87
C GLY A 269 -6.62 -4.14 -21.19
N PRO A 270 -7.10 -5.35 -20.86
CA PRO A 270 -6.23 -6.44 -20.47
C PRO A 270 -5.33 -6.84 -21.66
N ALA A 271 -4.07 -7.21 -21.35
CA ALA A 271 -3.17 -7.71 -22.36
C ALA A 271 -3.72 -9.01 -22.98
N ASP A 272 -3.63 -9.11 -24.28
CA ASP A 272 -3.81 -10.39 -24.99
C ASP A 272 -2.49 -11.16 -24.93
N LEU A 273 -2.53 -12.37 -24.36
CA LEU A 273 -1.35 -13.17 -24.08
C LEU A 273 -1.51 -14.56 -24.71
N PRO A 274 -0.42 -15.11 -25.29
CA PRO A 274 -0.46 -16.45 -25.86
C PRO A 274 -0.63 -17.52 -24.76
N PRO A 275 -1.21 -18.69 -25.08
CA PRO A 275 -1.44 -19.76 -24.11
C PRO A 275 -0.19 -20.21 -23.34
N GLU A 276 0.99 -20.20 -23.98
CA GLU A 276 2.27 -20.50 -23.36
C GLU A 276 2.65 -19.51 -22.24
N ALA A 277 2.24 -18.26 -22.33
CA ALA A 277 2.46 -17.27 -21.26
C ALA A 277 1.66 -17.64 -20.01
N ILE A 278 0.42 -18.06 -20.19
CA ILE A 278 -0.47 -18.48 -19.09
C ILE A 278 0.03 -19.78 -18.48
N ALA A 279 0.49 -20.74 -19.32
CA ALA A 279 1.05 -22.00 -18.84
C ALA A 279 2.34 -21.78 -18.03
N ALA A 280 3.22 -20.87 -18.47
CA ALA A 280 4.47 -20.56 -17.79
C ALA A 280 4.28 -19.66 -16.54
N LYS A 281 3.26 -18.82 -16.55
CA LYS A 281 2.94 -17.83 -15.49
C LYS A 281 1.45 -17.91 -15.15
N PRO A 282 1.01 -18.89 -14.33
CA PRO A 282 -0.41 -19.13 -14.04
C PRO A 282 -1.16 -17.91 -13.48
N PHE A 283 -0.47 -16.98 -12.79
CA PHE A 283 -1.06 -15.72 -12.33
C PHE A 283 -1.54 -14.82 -13.48
N LEU A 284 -1.06 -15.01 -14.72
CA LEU A 284 -1.52 -14.29 -15.91
C LEU A 284 -2.83 -14.84 -16.48
N ALA A 285 -3.33 -15.99 -15.98
CA ALA A 285 -4.69 -16.44 -16.29
C ALA A 285 -5.74 -15.43 -15.80
N LEU A 286 -5.42 -14.68 -14.74
CA LEU A 286 -6.32 -13.71 -14.13
C LEU A 286 -6.40 -12.43 -14.96
N GLU A 287 -7.60 -12.00 -15.33
CA GLU A 287 -7.80 -10.78 -16.13
C GLU A 287 -7.21 -9.54 -15.47
N HIS A 288 -7.40 -9.40 -14.14
CA HIS A 288 -6.84 -8.26 -13.43
C HIS A 288 -5.29 -8.23 -13.45
N ASN A 289 -4.61 -9.39 -13.47
CA ASN A 289 -3.17 -9.44 -13.63
C ASN A 289 -2.72 -9.12 -15.06
N ARG A 290 -3.53 -9.47 -16.07
CA ARG A 290 -3.29 -9.02 -17.45
C ARG A 290 -3.50 -7.52 -17.62
N LYS A 291 -4.47 -6.91 -16.90
CA LYS A 291 -4.63 -5.45 -16.82
C LYS A 291 -3.42 -4.79 -16.14
N ASN A 292 -2.95 -5.34 -15.00
CA ASN A 292 -1.77 -4.84 -14.30
C ASN A 292 -0.50 -4.96 -15.19
N TYR A 293 -0.38 -6.05 -15.96
CA TYR A 293 0.72 -6.24 -16.90
C TYR A 293 0.65 -5.22 -18.05
N ALA A 294 -0.51 -5.05 -18.68
CA ALA A 294 -0.71 -4.05 -19.75
C ALA A 294 -0.35 -2.64 -19.26
N LEU A 295 -0.77 -2.29 -18.04
CA LEU A 295 -0.44 -1.01 -17.41
C LEU A 295 1.07 -0.86 -17.17
N ALA A 296 1.73 -1.91 -16.68
CA ALA A 296 3.17 -1.89 -16.47
C ALA A 296 3.96 -1.77 -17.79
N VAL A 297 3.51 -2.43 -18.88
CA VAL A 297 4.07 -2.27 -20.22
C VAL A 297 3.91 -0.84 -20.71
N ALA A 298 2.71 -0.26 -20.64
CA ALA A 298 2.46 1.10 -21.09
C ALA A 298 3.29 2.14 -20.32
N LEU A 299 3.46 1.96 -19.01
CA LEU A 299 4.33 2.81 -18.18
C LEU A 299 5.80 2.69 -18.58
N ALA A 300 6.28 1.47 -18.86
CA ALA A 300 7.64 1.24 -19.34
C ALA A 300 7.86 1.84 -20.74
N ASP A 301 6.85 1.70 -21.65
CA ASP A 301 6.88 2.29 -22.99
C ASP A 301 6.86 3.82 -22.94
N GLY A 302 6.05 4.38 -22.07
CA GLY A 302 6.03 5.82 -21.84
C GLY A 302 7.35 6.38 -21.31
N LEU A 303 8.14 5.53 -20.62
CA LEU A 303 9.44 5.90 -20.08
C LEU A 303 10.58 5.75 -21.10
N LEU A 304 10.70 4.61 -21.76
CA LEU A 304 11.87 4.23 -22.57
C LEU A 304 11.58 4.21 -24.08
N GLY A 305 10.36 4.50 -24.50
CA GLY A 305 9.88 4.22 -25.85
C GLY A 305 9.51 2.74 -26.05
N PRO A 306 8.80 2.35 -27.12
CA PRO A 306 8.44 0.96 -27.40
C PRO A 306 9.68 0.05 -27.51
N GLY A 307 9.66 -1.14 -26.89
CA GLY A 307 10.83 -2.02 -26.85
C GLY A 307 10.48 -3.51 -26.73
N GLU A 308 11.35 -4.38 -27.28
CA GLU A 308 11.14 -5.83 -27.37
C GLU A 308 11.25 -6.59 -26.03
N ARG A 309 11.91 -6.01 -25.01
CA ARG A 309 12.19 -6.71 -23.74
C ARG A 309 11.14 -6.48 -22.64
N ARG A 310 9.88 -6.24 -23.02
CA ARG A 310 8.76 -6.09 -22.08
C ARG A 310 7.87 -7.30 -22.07
N ASP A 311 8.48 -8.42 -22.41
CA ASP A 311 7.83 -9.70 -22.48
C ASP A 311 7.41 -10.18 -21.07
N TRP A 312 6.29 -10.88 -21.01
CA TRP A 312 5.78 -11.59 -19.85
C TRP A 312 6.82 -12.57 -19.24
N GLN A 313 7.80 -13.02 -20.02
CA GLN A 313 8.87 -13.93 -19.57
C GLN A 313 9.70 -13.34 -18.41
N TYR A 314 9.88 -12.02 -18.39
CA TYR A 314 10.62 -11.33 -17.33
C TYR A 314 9.83 -11.09 -16.07
N LEU A 315 8.51 -11.32 -16.07
CA LEU A 315 7.69 -11.14 -14.89
C LEU A 315 8.05 -12.15 -13.79
N ARG A 316 8.15 -11.67 -12.57
CA ARG A 316 8.30 -12.49 -11.38
C ARG A 316 6.99 -12.58 -10.64
N PRO A 317 6.68 -13.72 -9.99
CA PRO A 317 5.60 -13.76 -9.00
C PRO A 317 5.78 -12.65 -7.96
N VAL A 318 4.68 -12.13 -7.48
CA VAL A 318 4.69 -11.09 -6.45
C VAL A 318 4.25 -11.71 -5.14
N ASP A 319 5.08 -11.61 -4.11
CA ASP A 319 4.85 -12.22 -2.80
C ASP A 319 3.45 -11.90 -2.27
N GLY A 320 2.70 -12.95 -1.91
CA GLY A 320 1.35 -12.82 -1.40
C GLY A 320 0.34 -12.24 -2.40
N ARG A 321 0.60 -12.34 -3.70
CA ARG A 321 -0.30 -11.91 -4.78
C ARG A 321 -0.53 -13.05 -5.77
N PHE A 322 -1.57 -13.81 -5.55
CA PHE A 322 -1.87 -15.04 -6.30
C PHE A 322 -0.66 -15.97 -6.39
N GLU A 323 0.00 -16.19 -5.28
CA GLU A 323 1.12 -17.11 -5.22
C GLU A 323 0.62 -18.55 -5.21
N CYS A 324 0.95 -19.30 -6.26
CA CYS A 324 0.46 -20.66 -6.47
C CYS A 324 1.54 -21.70 -6.17
N ARG A 325 1.13 -22.78 -5.47
CA ARG A 325 1.91 -24.03 -5.31
C ARG A 325 1.06 -25.22 -5.71
N VAL A 326 1.51 -26.00 -6.68
CA VAL A 326 0.80 -27.18 -7.18
C VAL A 326 1.37 -28.44 -6.55
N ILE A 327 0.55 -29.27 -5.95
CA ILE A 327 0.91 -30.51 -5.25
C ILE A 327 -0.05 -31.60 -5.73
N GLY A 328 0.36 -32.38 -6.73
CA GLY A 328 -0.53 -33.33 -7.39
C GLY A 328 -1.77 -32.63 -7.95
N ASN A 329 -2.96 -33.10 -7.56
CA ASN A 329 -4.24 -32.47 -7.95
C ASN A 329 -4.70 -31.35 -7.00
N ARG A 330 -3.83 -30.85 -6.12
CA ARG A 330 -4.13 -29.76 -5.21
C ARG A 330 -3.33 -28.53 -5.59
N THR A 331 -4.01 -27.38 -5.61
CA THR A 331 -3.36 -26.07 -5.83
C THR A 331 -3.59 -25.21 -4.59
N LEU A 332 -2.52 -24.78 -3.96
CA LEU A 332 -2.55 -23.79 -2.87
C LEU A 332 -2.34 -22.42 -3.46
N VAL A 333 -3.13 -21.44 -3.03
CA VAL A 333 -3.02 -20.03 -3.45
C VAL A 333 -2.94 -19.18 -2.19
N ILE A 334 -1.89 -18.35 -2.09
CA ILE A 334 -1.77 -17.32 -1.03
C ILE A 334 -1.99 -15.96 -1.68
N ASP A 335 -2.92 -15.16 -1.11
CA ASP A 335 -3.25 -13.83 -1.64
C ASP A 335 -3.58 -12.83 -0.54
N PHE A 336 -3.32 -11.56 -0.83
CA PHE A 336 -3.61 -10.43 0.06
C PHE A 336 -5.07 -9.92 -0.05
N ALA A 337 -5.96 -10.59 -0.77
CA ALA A 337 -7.36 -10.17 -0.95
C ALA A 337 -8.05 -9.98 0.42
N HIS A 338 -8.29 -8.72 0.79
CA HIS A 338 -8.86 -8.29 2.08
C HIS A 338 -10.02 -7.30 1.91
N THR A 339 -10.49 -7.12 0.66
CA THR A 339 -11.69 -6.34 0.33
C THR A 339 -12.72 -7.24 -0.35
N PRO A 340 -14.03 -6.89 -0.32
CA PRO A 340 -15.07 -7.67 -1.00
C PRO A 340 -14.78 -7.88 -2.49
N ASP A 341 -14.43 -6.82 -3.19
CA ASP A 341 -14.10 -6.83 -4.62
C ASP A 341 -12.87 -7.70 -4.94
N ALA A 342 -11.80 -7.58 -4.14
CA ALA A 342 -10.60 -8.38 -4.32
C ALA A 342 -10.88 -9.88 -4.10
N LEU A 343 -11.67 -10.22 -3.07
CA LEU A 343 -12.04 -11.60 -2.78
C LEU A 343 -12.96 -12.18 -3.86
N GLU A 344 -13.98 -11.43 -4.29
CA GLU A 344 -14.87 -11.81 -5.40
C GLU A 344 -14.07 -12.05 -6.69
N THR A 345 -13.16 -11.12 -7.01
CA THR A 345 -12.33 -11.17 -8.22
C THR A 345 -11.44 -12.42 -8.24
N ILE A 346 -10.75 -12.71 -7.14
CA ILE A 346 -9.84 -13.87 -7.08
C ILE A 346 -10.60 -15.19 -7.11
N LEU A 347 -11.74 -15.28 -6.41
CA LEU A 347 -12.57 -16.48 -6.39
C LEU A 347 -13.18 -16.77 -7.77
N THR A 348 -13.69 -15.73 -8.45
CA THR A 348 -14.18 -15.83 -9.83
C THR A 348 -13.07 -16.31 -10.77
N ALA A 349 -11.89 -15.75 -10.64
CA ALA A 349 -10.74 -16.09 -11.47
C ALA A 349 -10.26 -17.54 -11.22
N ILE A 350 -10.25 -18.01 -9.97
CA ILE A 350 -9.94 -19.40 -9.63
C ILE A 350 -10.98 -20.33 -10.27
N ARG A 351 -12.26 -20.01 -10.19
CA ARG A 351 -13.30 -20.81 -10.84
C ARG A 351 -13.15 -20.92 -12.36
N ALA A 352 -12.77 -19.80 -12.99
CA ALA A 352 -12.51 -19.78 -14.44
C ALA A 352 -11.22 -20.53 -14.83
N GLY A 353 -10.15 -20.37 -14.03
CA GLY A 353 -8.83 -20.96 -14.33
C GLY A 353 -8.69 -22.44 -13.97
N PHE A 354 -9.55 -22.96 -13.08
CA PHE A 354 -9.52 -24.34 -12.59
C PHE A 354 -10.92 -25.00 -12.75
N PRO A 355 -11.39 -25.19 -13.99
CA PRO A 355 -12.73 -25.74 -14.23
C PRO A 355 -12.85 -27.16 -13.66
N GLY A 356 -13.92 -27.41 -12.91
CA GLY A 356 -14.21 -28.71 -12.27
C GLY A 356 -13.49 -28.95 -10.92
N ALA A 357 -12.53 -28.12 -10.53
CA ALA A 357 -11.91 -28.23 -9.21
C ALA A 357 -12.86 -27.77 -8.10
N ARG A 358 -12.80 -28.43 -6.96
CA ARG A 358 -13.42 -27.96 -5.70
C ARG A 358 -12.61 -26.79 -5.14
N LEU A 359 -13.31 -25.82 -4.55
CA LEU A 359 -12.70 -24.62 -4.01
C LEU A 359 -12.95 -24.50 -2.50
N ILE A 360 -11.89 -24.44 -1.73
CA ILE A 360 -11.91 -24.10 -0.31
C ILE A 360 -11.20 -22.76 -0.09
N THR A 361 -11.80 -21.89 0.71
CA THR A 361 -11.19 -20.59 1.05
C THR A 361 -11.08 -20.42 2.54
N LEU A 362 -9.90 -19.97 2.99
CA LEU A 362 -9.62 -19.53 4.35
C LEU A 362 -9.38 -18.03 4.35
N PHE A 363 -10.16 -17.27 5.13
CA PHE A 363 -9.98 -15.83 5.26
C PHE A 363 -10.50 -15.28 6.59
N GLY A 364 -10.05 -14.07 6.93
CA GLY A 364 -10.53 -13.25 8.02
C GLY A 364 -10.60 -11.77 7.64
N CYS A 365 -11.08 -10.95 8.57
CA CYS A 365 -11.08 -9.50 8.42
C CYS A 365 -10.31 -8.82 9.55
N GLY A 366 -9.71 -7.65 9.25
CA GLY A 366 -9.05 -6.82 10.26
C GLY A 366 -10.05 -6.11 11.17
N GLY A 367 -9.69 -5.96 12.45
CA GLY A 367 -10.33 -5.08 13.40
C GLY A 367 -9.91 -3.61 13.19
N ASP A 368 -10.66 -2.67 13.79
CA ASP A 368 -10.46 -1.21 13.66
C ASP A 368 -10.38 -0.77 12.19
N ARG A 369 -11.27 -1.35 11.36
CA ARG A 369 -11.42 -1.10 9.93
C ARG A 369 -12.90 -1.05 9.56
N ASP A 370 -13.18 -0.75 8.30
CA ASP A 370 -14.55 -0.75 7.75
C ASP A 370 -15.27 -2.08 8.05
N ARG A 371 -16.26 -2.02 8.92
CA ARG A 371 -17.07 -3.19 9.33
C ARG A 371 -18.06 -3.61 8.25
N SER A 372 -18.49 -2.66 7.41
CA SER A 372 -19.51 -2.92 6.38
C SER A 372 -19.05 -3.94 5.34
N LYS A 373 -17.73 -4.07 5.14
CA LYS A 373 -17.16 -5.05 4.20
C LYS A 373 -17.22 -6.51 4.71
N ARG A 374 -17.32 -6.74 6.03
CA ARG A 374 -17.24 -8.10 6.62
C ARG A 374 -18.33 -9.04 6.09
N PRO A 375 -19.63 -8.69 6.16
CA PRO A 375 -20.68 -9.55 5.59
C PRO A 375 -20.59 -9.69 4.07
N LEU A 376 -20.10 -8.66 3.36
CA LEU A 376 -19.93 -8.72 1.90
C LEU A 376 -18.84 -9.73 1.50
N MET A 377 -17.74 -9.78 2.26
CA MET A 377 -16.68 -10.78 2.06
C MET A 377 -17.20 -12.20 2.38
N GLY A 378 -18.00 -12.35 3.43
CA GLY A 378 -18.68 -13.60 3.74
C GLY A 378 -19.58 -14.07 2.61
N ALA A 379 -20.39 -13.19 2.06
CA ALA A 379 -21.29 -13.48 0.93
C ALA A 379 -20.51 -13.86 -0.35
N ALA A 380 -19.41 -13.17 -0.65
CA ALA A 380 -18.53 -13.49 -1.78
C ALA A 380 -17.94 -14.90 -1.65
N ALA A 381 -17.36 -15.23 -0.49
CA ALA A 381 -16.83 -16.56 -0.24
C ALA A 381 -17.90 -17.66 -0.35
N ALA A 382 -19.07 -17.45 0.25
CA ALA A 382 -20.16 -18.43 0.22
C ALA A 382 -20.72 -18.68 -1.20
N ARG A 383 -20.66 -17.70 -2.09
CA ARG A 383 -21.14 -17.81 -3.47
C ARG A 383 -20.22 -18.69 -4.33
N HIS A 384 -18.93 -18.60 -4.13
CA HIS A 384 -17.95 -19.22 -5.01
C HIS A 384 -17.34 -20.50 -4.47
N CYS A 385 -17.34 -20.72 -3.14
CA CYS A 385 -16.59 -21.81 -2.51
C CYS A 385 -17.47 -23.01 -2.18
N ASP A 386 -16.92 -24.22 -2.33
CA ASP A 386 -17.54 -25.46 -1.83
C ASP A 386 -17.40 -25.56 -0.30
N HIS A 387 -16.34 -24.95 0.26
CA HIS A 387 -16.10 -24.88 1.69
C HIS A 387 -15.40 -23.59 2.07
N VAL A 388 -15.73 -23.02 3.24
CA VAL A 388 -15.14 -21.79 3.74
C VAL A 388 -14.69 -21.97 5.19
N ILE A 389 -13.43 -21.63 5.49
CA ILE A 389 -12.92 -21.51 6.86
C ILE A 389 -12.83 -20.03 7.19
N VAL A 390 -13.63 -19.57 8.16
CA VAL A 390 -13.56 -18.21 8.67
C VAL A 390 -12.66 -18.17 9.90
N THR A 391 -11.69 -17.25 9.91
CA THR A 391 -10.66 -17.16 10.96
C THR A 391 -10.37 -15.72 11.33
N SER A 392 -9.52 -15.52 12.35
CA SER A 392 -8.97 -14.20 12.67
C SER A 392 -7.91 -13.78 11.64
N ASP A 393 -7.76 -12.47 11.48
CA ASP A 393 -6.66 -11.83 10.73
C ASP A 393 -5.82 -10.98 11.71
N ASN A 394 -5.92 -9.67 11.67
CA ASN A 394 -5.36 -8.72 12.62
C ASN A 394 -6.53 -8.11 13.45
N PRO A 395 -6.96 -8.70 14.57
CA PRO A 395 -8.12 -8.21 15.31
C PRO A 395 -7.89 -6.84 15.95
N ARG A 396 -6.65 -6.42 16.13
CA ARG A 396 -6.26 -5.17 16.79
C ARG A 396 -6.94 -5.02 18.15
N THR A 397 -7.75 -3.97 18.36
CA THR A 397 -8.45 -3.74 19.63
C THR A 397 -9.82 -4.42 19.69
N GLU A 398 -10.31 -4.98 18.57
CA GLU A 398 -11.61 -5.68 18.55
C GLU A 398 -11.49 -7.15 18.96
N ASP A 399 -12.57 -7.68 19.50
CA ASP A 399 -12.73 -9.11 19.77
C ASP A 399 -12.80 -9.89 18.44
N PRO A 400 -11.90 -10.87 18.18
CA PRO A 400 -11.89 -11.65 16.97
C PRO A 400 -13.20 -12.43 16.71
N GLU A 401 -13.88 -12.88 17.77
CA GLU A 401 -15.16 -13.61 17.63
C GLU A 401 -16.28 -12.68 17.11
N ARG A 402 -16.27 -11.40 17.50
CA ARG A 402 -17.21 -10.41 16.97
C ARG A 402 -16.96 -10.11 15.50
N ILE A 403 -15.69 -10.00 15.09
CA ILE A 403 -15.32 -9.83 13.68
C ILE A 403 -15.81 -11.02 12.85
N ILE A 404 -15.59 -12.24 13.35
CA ILE A 404 -16.06 -13.48 12.73
C ILE A 404 -17.60 -13.49 12.64
N ALA A 405 -18.31 -13.10 13.70
CA ALA A 405 -19.77 -13.02 13.69
C ALA A 405 -20.29 -12.05 12.62
N ASP A 406 -19.63 -10.89 12.43
CA ASP A 406 -19.97 -9.94 11.34
C ASP A 406 -19.79 -10.60 9.95
N ILE A 407 -18.69 -11.36 9.72
CA ILE A 407 -18.48 -12.09 8.47
C ILE A 407 -19.59 -13.13 8.26
N LEU A 408 -19.90 -13.90 9.29
CA LEU A 408 -20.90 -14.97 9.24
C LEU A 408 -22.32 -14.45 8.98
N SER A 409 -22.61 -13.18 9.30
CA SER A 409 -23.91 -12.57 9.01
C SER A 409 -24.23 -12.51 7.51
N GLY A 410 -23.18 -12.51 6.64
CA GLY A 410 -23.32 -12.57 5.19
C GLY A 410 -23.35 -13.97 4.59
N MET A 411 -23.31 -15.04 5.41
CA MET A 411 -23.13 -16.42 4.94
C MET A 411 -24.27 -17.34 5.35
N PRO A 412 -24.66 -18.32 4.49
CA PRO A 412 -25.54 -19.40 4.91
C PRO A 412 -24.88 -20.24 6.02
N ARG A 413 -25.68 -21.03 6.76
CA ARG A 413 -25.17 -21.86 7.86
C ARG A 413 -24.39 -23.10 7.41
N THR A 414 -24.59 -23.52 6.16
CA THR A 414 -23.95 -24.70 5.54
C THR A 414 -22.71 -24.33 4.74
N GLY A 415 -21.77 -25.26 4.61
CA GLY A 415 -20.54 -25.05 3.82
C GLY A 415 -19.49 -24.14 4.45
N ARG A 416 -19.61 -23.89 5.78
CA ARG A 416 -18.66 -23.04 6.52
C ARG A 416 -18.21 -23.68 7.82
N GLU A 417 -16.98 -23.38 8.20
CA GLU A 417 -16.35 -23.74 9.47
C GLU A 417 -15.70 -22.51 10.10
N VAL A 418 -15.64 -22.45 11.42
CA VAL A 418 -14.97 -21.37 12.16
C VAL A 418 -13.81 -21.97 12.95
N VAL A 419 -12.61 -21.42 12.72
CA VAL A 419 -11.42 -21.70 13.52
C VAL A 419 -10.78 -20.36 13.84
N VAL A 420 -10.90 -19.91 15.08
CA VAL A 420 -10.54 -18.54 15.49
C VAL A 420 -9.06 -18.26 15.26
N GLU A 421 -8.20 -19.17 15.71
CA GLU A 421 -6.75 -19.01 15.59
C GLU A 421 -6.27 -19.35 14.17
N ARG A 422 -5.68 -18.37 13.49
CA ARG A 422 -5.26 -18.52 12.10
C ARG A 422 -4.26 -19.65 11.85
N PRO A 423 -3.24 -19.89 12.70
CA PRO A 423 -2.35 -21.04 12.54
C PRO A 423 -3.10 -22.39 12.55
N GLU A 424 -4.08 -22.52 13.46
CA GLU A 424 -4.93 -23.70 13.57
C GLU A 424 -5.88 -23.82 12.36
N ALA A 425 -6.38 -22.70 11.86
CA ALA A 425 -7.23 -22.66 10.67
C ALA A 425 -6.47 -23.15 9.42
N VAL A 426 -5.19 -22.75 9.27
CA VAL A 426 -4.33 -23.26 8.17
C VAL A 426 -4.09 -24.75 8.35
N ALA A 427 -3.77 -25.23 9.55
CA ALA A 427 -3.61 -26.67 9.81
C ALA A 427 -4.90 -27.44 9.48
N ARG A 428 -6.07 -26.91 9.86
CA ARG A 428 -7.38 -27.48 9.56
C ARG A 428 -7.66 -27.55 8.05
N LEU A 429 -7.27 -26.52 7.30
CA LEU A 429 -7.34 -26.51 5.83
C LEU A 429 -6.59 -27.71 5.24
N PHE A 430 -5.36 -27.95 5.70
CA PHE A 430 -4.53 -29.07 5.24
C PHE A 430 -5.12 -30.43 5.64
N ASP A 431 -5.69 -30.57 6.83
CA ASP A 431 -6.36 -31.79 7.26
C ASP A 431 -7.59 -32.11 6.38
N LEU A 432 -8.36 -31.06 6.01
CA LEU A 432 -9.47 -31.22 5.08
C LEU A 432 -8.98 -31.67 3.69
N LEU A 433 -7.92 -31.05 3.17
CA LEU A 433 -7.34 -31.46 1.88
C LEU A 433 -6.77 -32.88 1.93
N ALA A 434 -6.12 -33.29 3.04
CA ALA A 434 -5.57 -34.61 3.21
C ALA A 434 -6.65 -35.69 3.32
N SER A 435 -7.83 -35.35 3.85
CA SER A 435 -8.97 -36.27 3.96
C SER A 435 -9.72 -36.50 2.63
N ARG A 436 -9.38 -35.75 1.57
CA ARG A 436 -10.02 -35.86 0.27
C ARG A 436 -9.29 -36.85 -0.65
N PRO A 437 -10.02 -37.54 -1.55
CA PRO A 437 -9.41 -38.44 -2.51
C PRO A 437 -8.30 -37.73 -3.30
N PRO A 438 -7.16 -38.41 -3.54
CA PRO A 438 -6.04 -37.78 -4.25
C PRO A 438 -6.32 -37.45 -5.72
N GLU A 439 -7.32 -38.12 -6.32
CA GLU A 439 -7.80 -37.89 -7.67
C GLU A 439 -8.72 -36.66 -7.81
N GLU A 440 -9.30 -36.18 -6.71
CA GLU A 440 -10.18 -35.03 -6.71
C GLU A 440 -9.34 -33.72 -6.76
N ALA A 441 -9.61 -32.88 -7.76
CA ALA A 441 -8.92 -31.62 -7.91
C ALA A 441 -9.46 -30.58 -6.91
N TRP A 442 -8.55 -29.99 -6.11
CA TRP A 442 -8.87 -28.95 -5.14
C TRP A 442 -7.99 -27.72 -5.32
N VAL A 443 -8.61 -26.56 -5.23
CA VAL A 443 -7.91 -25.29 -5.05
C VAL A 443 -8.19 -24.77 -3.64
N ALA A 444 -7.15 -24.43 -2.92
CA ALA A 444 -7.24 -23.87 -1.58
C ALA A 444 -6.68 -22.44 -1.57
N LEU A 445 -7.56 -21.47 -1.36
CA LEU A 445 -7.17 -20.05 -1.24
C LEU A 445 -6.99 -19.69 0.24
N ILE A 446 -5.82 -19.17 0.60
CA ILE A 446 -5.51 -18.54 1.89
C ILE A 446 -5.45 -17.02 1.64
N ALA A 447 -6.51 -16.30 2.07
CA ALA A 447 -6.68 -14.89 1.76
C ALA A 447 -6.53 -13.98 2.99
N GLY A 448 -6.17 -12.72 2.75
CA GLY A 448 -6.14 -11.62 3.71
C GLY A 448 -4.74 -11.14 4.04
N LYS A 449 -3.83 -12.02 4.48
CA LYS A 449 -2.48 -11.62 4.91
C LYS A 449 -1.47 -11.51 3.77
N GLY A 450 -1.56 -12.41 2.77
CA GLY A 450 -0.56 -12.42 1.70
C GLY A 450 0.87 -12.42 2.26
N HIS A 451 1.61 -11.32 2.06
CA HIS A 451 3.01 -11.13 2.51
C HIS A 451 3.17 -10.72 3.98
N GLU A 452 2.09 -10.40 4.71
CA GLU A 452 2.19 -9.95 6.11
C GLU A 452 2.77 -11.03 7.01
N ARG A 453 3.75 -10.66 7.84
CA ARG A 453 4.47 -11.56 8.74
C ARG A 453 4.15 -11.31 10.21
N TYR A 454 2.94 -10.88 10.52
CA TYR A 454 2.51 -10.63 11.90
C TYR A 454 1.00 -10.81 12.10
N ILE A 455 0.61 -11.03 13.35
CA ILE A 455 -0.76 -10.84 13.84
C ILE A 455 -0.72 -9.70 14.86
N ASP A 456 -1.57 -8.69 14.67
CA ASP A 456 -1.72 -7.54 15.58
C ASP A 456 -2.91 -7.76 16.51
N ARG A 457 -2.63 -7.85 17.83
CA ARG A 457 -3.62 -7.92 18.91
C ARG A 457 -3.36 -6.80 19.92
N GLY A 458 -4.30 -5.87 20.05
CA GLY A 458 -4.18 -4.74 20.99
C GLY A 458 -2.98 -3.83 20.73
N GLY A 459 -2.51 -3.71 19.48
CA GLY A 459 -1.32 -2.95 19.10
C GLY A 459 0.00 -3.72 19.30
N ARG A 460 -0.06 -4.96 19.79
CA ARG A 460 1.11 -5.84 19.89
C ARG A 460 1.18 -6.75 18.66
N LYS A 461 2.23 -6.61 17.88
CA LYS A 461 2.51 -7.47 16.73
C LYS A 461 3.32 -8.68 17.17
N THR A 462 2.81 -9.88 16.90
CA THR A 462 3.51 -11.16 17.08
C THR A 462 3.83 -11.73 15.72
N TYR A 463 5.01 -12.35 15.56
CA TYR A 463 5.40 -12.96 14.30
C TYR A 463 4.44 -14.10 13.90
N TYR A 464 3.98 -14.08 12.66
CA TYR A 464 3.21 -15.11 11.99
C TYR A 464 3.25 -14.89 10.46
N SER A 465 3.34 -15.95 9.70
CA SER A 465 3.31 -15.92 8.24
C SER A 465 2.45 -17.07 7.71
N ASP A 466 1.57 -16.77 6.74
CA ASP A 466 0.82 -17.81 6.03
C ASP A 466 1.76 -18.73 5.24
N HIS A 467 2.87 -18.21 4.70
CA HIS A 467 3.88 -19.00 3.99
C HIS A 467 4.52 -20.03 4.92
N ASP A 468 4.96 -19.61 6.11
CA ASP A 468 5.58 -20.53 7.09
C ASP A 468 4.58 -21.57 7.57
N ALA A 469 3.31 -21.17 7.77
CA ALA A 469 2.24 -22.09 8.17
C ALA A 469 1.96 -23.13 7.06
N VAL A 470 1.98 -22.71 5.79
CA VAL A 470 1.86 -23.60 4.64
C VAL A 470 3.05 -24.55 4.58
N ASP A 471 4.29 -24.06 4.66
CA ASP A 471 5.52 -24.88 4.62
C ASP A 471 5.55 -25.90 5.76
N LEU A 472 5.15 -25.49 6.96
CA LEU A 472 5.05 -26.39 8.11
C LEU A 472 4.05 -27.55 7.85
N ASN A 473 2.90 -27.25 7.27
CA ASN A 473 1.87 -28.26 7.02
C ASN A 473 2.22 -29.15 5.81
N LEU A 474 2.91 -28.63 4.78
CA LEU A 474 3.45 -29.43 3.69
C LEU A 474 4.43 -30.48 4.23
N ARG A 475 5.38 -30.08 5.07
CA ARG A 475 6.31 -31.01 5.74
C ARG A 475 5.57 -32.02 6.61
N ARG A 476 4.60 -31.59 7.41
CA ARG A 476 3.80 -32.46 8.28
C ARG A 476 3.09 -33.58 7.51
N LEU A 477 2.63 -33.30 6.29
CA LEU A 477 1.92 -34.27 5.44
C LEU A 477 2.80 -34.97 4.42
N GLY A 478 4.10 -34.65 4.33
CA GLY A 478 5.00 -35.22 3.33
C GLY A 478 4.63 -34.82 1.90
N TRP A 479 4.16 -33.59 1.70
CA TRP A 479 3.72 -33.04 0.42
C TRP A 479 4.75 -32.09 -0.21
N GLU A 480 6.00 -32.12 0.24
CA GLU A 480 7.11 -31.33 -0.30
C GLU A 480 7.54 -31.78 -1.70
#